data_eb2113fffbabb65731b12678746570a2
#
_entry.id   eb2113fffbabb65731b12678746570a2
#
_cell.length_a   1.000
_cell.length_b   1.000
_cell.length_c   1.000
_cell.angle_alpha   90.00
_cell.angle_beta   90.00
_cell.angle_gamma   90.00
#
_symmetry.space_group_name_H-M   'P 1'
#
loop_
_entity.id
_entity.type
_entity.pdbx_description
1 polymer ?
#
loop_
_entity_poly.entity_id
_entity_poly.type
_entity_poly.pdbx_seq_one_letter_code
_entity_poly.pdbx_strand_id
1 'polypeptide(L)'
;MAGYKVLSFDKISSTQTYAHDMIANGKASDHMVIVAAAQFAGRGRYRRKWVSHHGNVYASFIFNSPERDPRLSYAIAVAVAETIISYGISPQIKWPNDILINNAKISGVLIEYAGQYVIVGIGINVHTNPTVPEYKTTRLDEYVNVDLTDVISRLAKNIDRFMKSDFDSVRRRWMELAAGLNKLVKYRGEMVELIGVNDNGVLVVRCGPEYLLVHGDEILM
;
A
#
# COMPACT_ATOMS: atom_id res chain seq x y z
N MET A 1 -17.28 8.45 -3.18
CA MET A 1 -16.40 7.80 -4.19
C MET A 1 -17.16 7.67 -5.51
N ALA A 2 -17.11 8.75 -6.30
CA ALA A 2 -17.75 8.71 -7.61
C ALA A 2 -17.06 7.65 -8.50
N GLY A 3 -17.84 6.84 -9.20
CA GLY A 3 -17.32 5.79 -10.09
C GLY A 3 -17.06 4.42 -9.45
N TYR A 4 -17.15 4.28 -8.13
CA TYR A 4 -16.96 2.99 -7.46
C TYR A 4 -18.28 2.39 -6.99
N LYS A 5 -18.42 1.07 -7.18
CA LYS A 5 -19.43 0.28 -6.47
C LYS A 5 -18.92 -0.05 -5.08
N VAL A 6 -19.49 0.57 -4.04
CA VAL A 6 -19.03 0.47 -2.65
C VAL A 6 -19.84 -0.58 -1.90
N LEU A 7 -19.15 -1.51 -1.23
CA LEU A 7 -19.71 -2.43 -0.25
C LEU A 7 -19.11 -2.11 1.12
N SER A 8 -19.96 -1.71 2.07
CA SER A 8 -19.52 -1.29 3.41
C SER A 8 -19.99 -2.29 4.47
N PHE A 9 -19.09 -2.57 5.41
CA PHE A 9 -19.34 -3.48 6.54
C PHE A 9 -18.89 -2.82 7.85
N ASP A 10 -19.66 -3.01 8.90
CA ASP A 10 -19.20 -2.65 10.24
C ASP A 10 -18.03 -3.55 10.67
N LYS A 11 -18.20 -4.87 10.54
CA LYS A 11 -17.15 -5.83 10.87
C LYS A 11 -17.19 -7.04 9.94
N ILE A 12 -16.02 -7.46 9.46
CA ILE A 12 -15.88 -8.59 8.53
C ILE A 12 -14.59 -9.37 8.86
N SER A 13 -14.43 -10.56 8.30
CA SER A 13 -13.18 -11.32 8.44
C SER A 13 -12.00 -10.53 7.86
N SER A 14 -12.06 -10.19 6.58
CA SER A 14 -11.07 -9.40 5.86
C SER A 14 -11.71 -8.86 4.59
N THR A 15 -11.52 -7.57 4.28
CA THR A 15 -11.95 -6.96 3.01
C THR A 15 -11.28 -7.66 1.83
N GLN A 16 -10.02 -8.08 1.99
CA GLN A 16 -9.26 -8.79 0.98
C GLN A 16 -9.84 -10.20 0.71
N THR A 17 -10.16 -10.95 1.76
CA THR A 17 -10.79 -12.28 1.62
C THR A 17 -12.16 -12.16 0.98
N TYR A 18 -12.97 -11.19 1.40
CA TYR A 18 -14.27 -10.95 0.80
C TYR A 18 -14.19 -10.58 -0.69
N ALA A 19 -13.16 -9.81 -1.09
CA ALA A 19 -12.91 -9.50 -2.49
C ALA A 19 -12.61 -10.77 -3.31
N HIS A 20 -11.80 -11.69 -2.79
CA HIS A 20 -11.58 -13.01 -3.40
C HIS A 20 -12.88 -13.81 -3.55
N ASP A 21 -13.72 -13.83 -2.51
CA ASP A 21 -15.01 -14.54 -2.55
C ASP A 21 -15.96 -13.93 -3.59
N MET A 22 -15.98 -12.60 -3.71
CA MET A 22 -16.77 -11.91 -4.75
C MET A 22 -16.33 -12.32 -6.16
N ILE A 23 -15.02 -12.41 -6.39
CA ILE A 23 -14.46 -12.83 -7.69
C ILE A 23 -14.78 -14.32 -7.95
N ALA A 24 -14.54 -15.20 -6.98
CA ALA A 24 -14.80 -16.63 -7.11
C ALA A 24 -16.28 -16.96 -7.40
N ASN A 25 -17.19 -16.14 -6.87
CA ASN A 25 -18.64 -16.30 -7.06
C ASN A 25 -19.19 -15.52 -8.28
N GLY A 26 -18.33 -14.93 -9.13
CA GLY A 26 -18.75 -14.14 -10.31
C GLY A 26 -19.53 -12.86 -9.99
N LYS A 27 -19.39 -12.32 -8.78
CA LYS A 27 -20.10 -11.12 -8.28
C LYS A 27 -19.23 -9.85 -8.30
N ALA A 28 -17.95 -9.99 -8.62
CA ALA A 28 -17.03 -8.86 -8.75
C ALA A 28 -17.30 -8.09 -10.04
N SER A 29 -17.05 -6.79 -10.01
CA SER A 29 -17.00 -5.93 -11.18
C SER A 29 -15.79 -5.00 -11.08
N ASP A 30 -15.37 -4.45 -12.21
CA ASP A 30 -14.36 -3.39 -12.23
C ASP A 30 -14.83 -2.19 -11.40
N HIS A 31 -13.87 -1.46 -10.80
CA HIS A 31 -14.12 -0.32 -9.92
C HIS A 31 -15.09 -0.64 -8.76
N MET A 32 -14.91 -1.81 -8.14
CA MET A 32 -15.58 -2.17 -6.89
C MET A 32 -14.64 -1.93 -5.71
N VAL A 33 -15.16 -1.47 -4.59
CA VAL A 33 -14.41 -1.34 -3.33
C VAL A 33 -15.19 -1.95 -2.16
N ILE A 34 -14.52 -2.77 -1.40
CA ILE A 34 -14.99 -3.33 -0.12
C ILE A 34 -14.31 -2.55 0.99
N VAL A 35 -15.10 -1.94 1.88
CA VAL A 35 -14.62 -1.22 3.06
C VAL A 35 -15.18 -1.83 4.33
N ALA A 36 -14.43 -1.81 5.42
CA ALA A 36 -14.87 -2.27 6.71
C ALA A 36 -14.43 -1.33 7.82
N ALA A 37 -15.26 -1.13 8.85
CA ALA A 37 -14.88 -0.36 10.02
C ALA A 37 -13.91 -1.15 10.93
N ALA A 38 -14.02 -2.51 10.92
CA ALA A 38 -13.10 -3.41 11.63
C ALA A 38 -12.96 -4.76 10.92
N GLN A 39 -11.82 -5.44 11.16
CA GLN A 39 -11.60 -6.81 10.67
C GLN A 39 -11.13 -7.72 11.81
N PHE A 40 -11.64 -8.96 11.89
CA PHE A 40 -11.17 -9.92 12.89
C PHE A 40 -10.07 -10.87 12.36
N ALA A 41 -9.85 -10.92 11.05
CA ALA A 41 -8.80 -11.71 10.38
C ALA A 41 -8.10 -10.88 9.27
N GLY A 42 -7.79 -9.60 9.55
CA GLY A 42 -7.09 -8.72 8.61
C GLY A 42 -5.75 -9.32 8.15
N ARG A 43 -5.44 -9.19 6.87
CA ARG A 43 -4.30 -9.83 6.21
C ARG A 43 -3.28 -8.83 5.70
N GLY A 44 -2.01 -9.15 5.90
CA GLY A 44 -0.85 -8.51 5.25
C GLY A 44 -0.08 -9.52 4.40
N ARG A 45 1.06 -9.11 3.84
CA ARG A 45 1.98 -9.97 3.08
C ARG A 45 2.48 -11.13 3.94
N TYR A 46 2.83 -12.24 3.29
CA TYR A 46 3.36 -13.45 3.93
C TYR A 46 2.47 -13.99 5.05
N ARG A 47 1.13 -13.83 4.90
CA ARG A 47 0.11 -14.23 5.90
C ARG A 47 0.27 -13.54 7.26
N ARG A 48 1.04 -12.45 7.37
CA ARG A 48 1.10 -11.65 8.59
C ARG A 48 -0.28 -11.07 8.90
N LYS A 49 -0.61 -10.96 10.17
CA LYS A 49 -1.85 -10.34 10.63
C LYS A 49 -1.78 -8.82 10.46
N TRP A 50 -2.84 -8.23 9.91
CA TRP A 50 -3.08 -6.79 9.97
C TRP A 50 -4.11 -6.51 11.07
N VAL A 51 -3.68 -5.89 12.17
CA VAL A 51 -4.57 -5.53 13.28
C VAL A 51 -5.55 -4.46 12.82
N SER A 52 -6.84 -4.69 13.00
CA SER A 52 -7.88 -3.88 12.36
C SER A 52 -8.99 -3.50 13.36
N HIS A 53 -8.69 -2.61 14.29
CA HIS A 53 -9.66 -2.02 15.21
C HIS A 53 -10.48 -0.92 14.52
N HIS A 54 -11.64 -0.57 15.07
CA HIS A 54 -12.45 0.57 14.61
C HIS A 54 -11.62 1.87 14.57
N GLY A 55 -11.98 2.78 13.66
CA GLY A 55 -11.36 4.10 13.54
C GLY A 55 -10.26 4.21 12.49
N ASN A 56 -10.12 3.23 11.61
CA ASN A 56 -9.09 3.20 10.57
C ASN A 56 -9.70 2.90 9.19
N VAL A 57 -8.91 3.08 8.13
CA VAL A 57 -9.29 2.69 6.79
C VAL A 57 -8.83 1.26 6.52
N TYR A 58 -9.77 0.38 6.17
CA TYR A 58 -9.53 -0.96 5.63
C TYR A 58 -10.33 -1.07 4.36
N ALA A 59 -9.64 -1.04 3.22
CA ALA A 59 -10.28 -1.05 1.91
C ALA A 59 -9.60 -2.05 0.99
N SER A 60 -10.38 -2.79 0.20
CA SER A 60 -9.90 -3.62 -0.91
C SER A 60 -10.58 -3.19 -2.19
N PHE A 61 -9.82 -2.62 -3.10
CA PHE A 61 -10.27 -2.19 -4.42
C PHE A 61 -10.10 -3.34 -5.41
N ILE A 62 -11.08 -3.54 -6.28
CA ILE A 62 -11.05 -4.56 -7.34
C ILE A 62 -11.03 -3.83 -8.68
N PHE A 63 -10.03 -4.16 -9.49
CA PHE A 63 -9.90 -3.65 -10.85
C PHE A 63 -9.75 -4.80 -11.84
N ASN A 64 -10.31 -4.62 -13.04
CA ASN A 64 -10.01 -5.53 -14.14
C ASN A 64 -8.55 -5.36 -14.56
N SER A 65 -7.78 -6.44 -14.51
CA SER A 65 -6.35 -6.45 -14.84
C SER A 65 -5.96 -7.83 -15.36
N PRO A 66 -6.17 -8.08 -16.65
CA PRO A 66 -5.88 -9.38 -17.26
C PRO A 66 -4.38 -9.71 -17.23
N GLU A 67 -3.52 -8.68 -17.15
CA GLU A 67 -2.07 -8.83 -17.05
C GLU A 67 -1.61 -8.52 -15.62
N ARG A 68 -0.60 -9.27 -15.17
CA ARG A 68 0.03 -9.06 -13.87
C ARG A 68 1.21 -8.11 -14.03
N ASP A 69 1.00 -6.83 -13.71
CA ASP A 69 2.06 -5.83 -13.75
C ASP A 69 2.63 -5.58 -12.34
N PRO A 70 3.87 -5.98 -12.06
CA PRO A 70 4.51 -5.71 -10.76
C PRO A 70 4.69 -4.22 -10.47
N ARG A 71 4.68 -3.38 -11.52
CA ARG A 71 4.82 -1.92 -11.40
C ARG A 71 3.61 -1.27 -10.72
N LEU A 72 2.46 -1.95 -10.71
CA LEU A 72 1.26 -1.48 -10.01
C LEU A 72 1.53 -1.18 -8.53
N SER A 73 2.41 -1.95 -7.87
CA SER A 73 2.74 -1.74 -6.46
C SER A 73 3.31 -0.35 -6.19
N TYR A 74 4.07 0.20 -7.12
CA TYR A 74 4.63 1.56 -7.02
C TYR A 74 3.54 2.62 -7.17
N ALA A 75 2.65 2.45 -8.15
CA ALA A 75 1.53 3.37 -8.37
C ALA A 75 0.62 3.46 -7.14
N ILE A 76 0.31 2.31 -6.53
CA ILE A 76 -0.54 2.27 -5.33
C ILE A 76 0.18 2.85 -4.12
N ALA A 77 1.48 2.55 -3.92
CA ALA A 77 2.25 3.13 -2.81
C ALA A 77 2.33 4.67 -2.94
N VAL A 78 2.55 5.20 -4.14
CA VAL A 78 2.52 6.64 -4.42
C VAL A 78 1.12 7.20 -4.17
N ALA A 79 0.04 6.54 -4.61
CA ALA A 79 -1.33 6.99 -4.37
C ALA A 79 -1.66 7.13 -2.87
N VAL A 80 -1.22 6.16 -2.04
CA VAL A 80 -1.38 6.23 -0.59
C VAL A 80 -0.55 7.37 0.00
N ALA A 81 0.72 7.51 -0.41
CA ALA A 81 1.59 8.59 0.05
C ALA A 81 1.02 9.97 -0.32
N GLU A 82 0.54 10.18 -1.55
CA GLU A 82 -0.10 11.42 -2.00
C GLU A 82 -1.40 11.73 -1.24
N THR A 83 -2.11 10.69 -0.80
CA THR A 83 -3.28 10.87 0.07
C THR A 83 -2.86 11.49 1.41
N ILE A 84 -1.76 11.03 2.00
CA ILE A 84 -1.21 11.56 3.25
C ILE A 84 -0.64 12.98 3.03
N ILE A 85 0.07 13.20 1.91
CA ILE A 85 0.61 14.52 1.53
C ILE A 85 -0.51 15.56 1.41
N SER A 86 -1.69 15.19 0.94
CA SER A 86 -2.83 16.09 0.79
C SER A 86 -3.35 16.67 2.13
N TYR A 87 -2.86 16.14 3.25
CA TYR A 87 -3.09 16.65 4.61
C TYR A 87 -1.91 17.48 5.16
N GLY A 88 -0.91 17.80 4.33
CA GLY A 88 0.27 18.56 4.73
C GLY A 88 1.33 17.76 5.47
N ILE A 89 1.25 16.42 5.42
CA ILE A 89 2.19 15.51 6.10
C ILE A 89 3.19 14.96 5.08
N SER A 90 4.44 14.75 5.49
CA SER A 90 5.51 14.23 4.64
C SER A 90 5.78 12.74 4.92
N PRO A 91 5.16 11.82 4.17
CA PRO A 91 5.40 10.40 4.30
C PRO A 91 6.64 9.95 3.51
N GLN A 92 7.12 8.76 3.84
CA GLN A 92 8.11 8.03 3.06
C GLN A 92 7.57 6.67 2.67
N ILE A 93 7.98 6.16 1.49
CA ILE A 93 7.62 4.84 1.01
C ILE A 93 8.77 3.89 1.32
N LYS A 94 8.53 2.92 2.22
CA LYS A 94 9.47 1.83 2.45
C LYS A 94 9.11 0.66 1.54
N TRP A 95 10.04 0.34 0.63
CA TRP A 95 9.87 -0.81 -0.24
C TRP A 95 9.66 -2.12 0.55
N PRO A 96 8.76 -3.01 0.11
CA PRO A 96 7.99 -2.87 -1.14
C PRO A 96 6.59 -2.24 -0.97
N ASN A 97 6.05 -2.05 0.24
CA ASN A 97 4.61 -1.85 0.40
C ASN A 97 4.19 -1.06 1.66
N ASP A 98 5.13 -0.47 2.39
CA ASP A 98 4.85 0.24 3.63
C ASP A 98 4.98 1.76 3.45
N ILE A 99 4.07 2.50 4.06
CA ILE A 99 4.16 3.95 4.15
C ILE A 99 4.50 4.33 5.59
N LEU A 100 5.50 5.20 5.73
CA LEU A 100 6.03 5.64 7.01
C LEU A 100 5.85 7.15 7.18
N ILE A 101 5.71 7.58 8.44
CA ILE A 101 5.90 8.96 8.88
C ILE A 101 6.90 8.91 10.03
N ASN A 102 8.00 9.66 9.96
CA ASN A 102 9.06 9.66 10.99
C ASN A 102 9.52 8.25 11.38
N ASN A 103 9.74 7.37 10.39
CA ASN A 103 10.13 5.96 10.54
C ASN A 103 9.09 5.09 11.27
N ALA A 104 7.87 5.57 11.50
CA ALA A 104 6.76 4.80 12.06
C ALA A 104 5.75 4.45 10.96
N LYS A 105 5.34 3.18 10.92
CA LYS A 105 4.41 2.68 9.89
C LYS A 105 3.01 3.22 10.11
N ILE A 106 2.46 3.85 9.08
CA ILE A 106 1.07 4.36 9.07
C ILE A 106 0.16 3.56 8.15
N SER A 107 0.71 3.00 7.08
CA SER A 107 -0.08 2.25 6.09
C SER A 107 0.69 1.06 5.52
N GLY A 108 -0.06 0.08 5.06
CA GLY A 108 0.45 -1.07 4.31
C GLY A 108 -0.45 -1.41 3.13
N VAL A 109 0.17 -1.85 2.04
CA VAL A 109 -0.49 -2.25 0.80
C VAL A 109 -0.33 -3.74 0.57
N LEU A 110 -1.40 -4.42 0.16
CA LEU A 110 -1.42 -5.84 -0.22
C LEU A 110 -2.06 -5.99 -1.59
N ILE A 111 -1.29 -6.37 -2.59
CA ILE A 111 -1.78 -6.63 -3.95
C ILE A 111 -1.84 -8.13 -4.19
N GLU A 112 -3.00 -8.62 -4.60
CA GLU A 112 -3.25 -10.02 -4.96
C GLU A 112 -4.01 -10.08 -6.28
N TYR A 113 -3.82 -11.14 -7.04
CA TYR A 113 -4.49 -11.38 -8.31
C TYR A 113 -5.42 -12.58 -8.23
N ALA A 114 -6.63 -12.45 -8.79
CA ALA A 114 -7.62 -13.52 -8.85
C ALA A 114 -8.37 -13.48 -10.20
N GLY A 115 -8.20 -14.52 -11.02
CA GLY A 115 -8.75 -14.53 -12.38
C GLY A 115 -8.23 -13.32 -13.18
N GLN A 116 -9.15 -12.57 -13.78
CA GLN A 116 -8.87 -11.37 -14.56
C GLN A 116 -8.82 -10.07 -13.70
N TYR A 117 -8.84 -10.21 -12.37
CA TYR A 117 -8.89 -9.05 -11.48
C TYR A 117 -7.60 -8.93 -10.65
N VAL A 118 -7.25 -7.70 -10.31
CA VAL A 118 -6.31 -7.37 -9.24
C VAL A 118 -7.11 -6.84 -8.04
N ILE A 119 -6.71 -7.27 -6.85
CA ILE A 119 -7.25 -6.81 -5.57
C ILE A 119 -6.18 -6.00 -4.87
N VAL A 120 -6.48 -4.74 -4.62
CA VAL A 120 -5.58 -3.77 -3.96
C VAL A 120 -6.10 -3.53 -2.55
N GLY A 121 -5.54 -4.26 -1.59
CA GLY A 121 -5.82 -4.09 -0.15
C GLY A 121 -4.98 -2.98 0.44
N ILE A 122 -5.63 -2.05 1.16
CA ILE A 122 -4.98 -0.91 1.80
C ILE A 122 -5.49 -0.79 3.24
N GLY A 123 -4.55 -0.77 4.19
CA GLY A 123 -4.81 -0.41 5.57
C GLY A 123 -4.12 0.91 5.91
N ILE A 124 -4.86 1.90 6.44
CA ILE A 124 -4.29 3.17 6.92
C ILE A 124 -4.72 3.36 8.37
N ASN A 125 -3.75 3.56 9.25
CA ASN A 125 -4.01 3.95 10.63
C ASN A 125 -4.47 5.42 10.66
N VAL A 126 -5.69 5.67 11.11
CA VAL A 126 -6.27 7.03 11.16
C VAL A 126 -6.48 7.48 12.59
N HIS A 127 -7.27 6.79 13.39
CA HIS A 127 -7.56 7.12 14.79
C HIS A 127 -6.94 6.13 15.79
N THR A 128 -6.50 4.97 15.32
CA THR A 128 -5.84 3.97 16.16
C THR A 128 -4.62 3.38 15.44
N ASN A 129 -3.61 2.98 16.19
CA ASN A 129 -2.48 2.22 15.67
C ASN A 129 -2.13 1.07 16.65
N PRO A 130 -1.76 -0.11 16.15
CA PRO A 130 -1.38 -1.23 17.00
C PRO A 130 0.00 -1.01 17.62
N THR A 131 0.21 -1.55 18.83
CA THR A 131 1.56 -1.77 19.35
C THR A 131 2.11 -3.06 18.73
N VAL A 132 3.21 -2.95 17.99
CA VAL A 132 3.86 -4.07 17.31
C VAL A 132 5.31 -4.13 17.77
N PRO A 133 5.81 -5.28 18.29
CA PRO A 133 7.17 -5.38 18.81
C PRO A 133 8.27 -5.11 17.76
N GLU A 134 8.01 -5.47 16.49
CA GLU A 134 9.00 -5.48 15.42
C GLU A 134 9.26 -4.12 14.81
N TYR A 135 8.30 -3.17 14.90
CA TYR A 135 8.41 -1.83 14.30
C TYR A 135 7.48 -0.81 14.95
N LYS A 136 7.85 0.45 14.85
CA LYS A 136 7.02 1.56 15.33
C LYS A 136 5.83 1.77 14.40
N THR A 137 4.69 2.14 14.97
CA THR A 137 3.47 2.52 14.25
C THR A 137 3.03 3.91 14.65
N THR A 138 2.31 4.58 13.76
CA THR A 138 1.68 5.89 13.99
C THR A 138 0.32 5.95 13.29
N ARG A 139 -0.43 7.04 13.47
CA ARG A 139 -1.76 7.27 12.90
C ARG A 139 -1.92 8.72 12.47
N LEU A 140 -2.87 9.00 11.59
CA LEU A 140 -3.07 10.34 11.01
C LEU A 140 -3.48 11.39 12.04
N ASP A 141 -4.32 11.04 13.00
CA ASP A 141 -4.84 11.99 13.98
C ASP A 141 -3.80 12.48 15.01
N GLU A 142 -2.60 11.87 15.04
CA GLU A 142 -1.45 12.43 15.76
C GLU A 142 -0.90 13.69 15.09
N TYR A 143 -1.23 13.95 13.82
CA TYR A 143 -0.69 15.04 13.02
C TYR A 143 -1.76 16.04 12.60
N VAL A 144 -2.97 15.57 12.28
CA VAL A 144 -4.05 16.41 11.75
C VAL A 144 -5.41 15.78 12.04
N ASN A 145 -6.41 16.61 12.32
CA ASN A 145 -7.79 16.12 12.47
C ASN A 145 -8.36 15.75 11.09
N VAL A 146 -8.82 14.52 10.92
CA VAL A 146 -9.32 13.98 9.65
C VAL A 146 -10.61 13.18 9.84
N ASP A 147 -11.44 13.19 8.81
CA ASP A 147 -12.62 12.34 8.66
C ASP A 147 -12.28 11.09 7.82
N LEU A 148 -12.71 9.91 8.25
CA LEU A 148 -12.46 8.65 7.55
C LEU A 148 -13.03 8.65 6.12
N THR A 149 -14.19 9.27 5.91
CA THR A 149 -14.84 9.33 4.59
C THR A 149 -14.02 10.21 3.64
N ASP A 150 -13.44 11.30 4.15
CA ASP A 150 -12.54 12.15 3.36
C ASP A 150 -11.25 11.40 2.99
N VAL A 151 -10.64 10.68 3.95
CA VAL A 151 -9.43 9.87 3.68
C VAL A 151 -9.69 8.84 2.58
N ILE A 152 -10.77 8.08 2.66
CA ILE A 152 -11.13 7.07 1.66
C ILE A 152 -11.42 7.73 0.31
N SER A 153 -12.09 8.89 0.29
CA SER A 153 -12.42 9.61 -0.94
C SER A 153 -11.18 10.13 -1.66
N ARG A 154 -10.22 10.71 -0.93
CA ARG A 154 -8.92 11.15 -1.49
C ARG A 154 -8.09 9.96 -1.95
N LEU A 155 -8.08 8.87 -1.18
CA LEU A 155 -7.38 7.63 -1.55
C LEU A 155 -7.90 7.10 -2.89
N ALA A 156 -9.22 6.97 -3.07
CA ALA A 156 -9.81 6.49 -4.31
C ALA A 156 -9.43 7.37 -5.52
N LYS A 157 -9.47 8.70 -5.36
CA LYS A 157 -9.05 9.65 -6.41
C LYS A 157 -7.57 9.49 -6.78
N ASN A 158 -6.70 9.33 -5.80
CA ASN A 158 -5.28 9.15 -6.03
C ASN A 158 -4.98 7.79 -6.69
N ILE A 159 -5.67 6.71 -6.29
CA ILE A 159 -5.56 5.41 -6.95
C ILE A 159 -5.93 5.55 -8.44
N ASP A 160 -7.08 6.14 -8.76
CA ASP A 160 -7.52 6.35 -10.14
C ASP A 160 -6.51 7.17 -10.96
N ARG A 161 -5.91 8.19 -10.34
CA ARG A 161 -4.89 9.03 -10.97
C ARG A 161 -3.64 8.22 -11.30
N PHE A 162 -3.07 7.52 -10.31
CA PHE A 162 -1.78 6.87 -10.48
C PHE A 162 -1.86 5.56 -11.25
N MET A 163 -2.99 4.86 -11.24
CA MET A 163 -3.22 3.72 -12.13
C MET A 163 -3.27 4.10 -13.63
N LYS A 164 -3.61 5.35 -13.94
CA LYS A 164 -3.64 5.89 -15.31
C LYS A 164 -2.36 6.62 -15.70
N SER A 165 -1.45 6.84 -14.75
CA SER A 165 -0.16 7.51 -15.01
C SER A 165 0.81 6.56 -15.71
N ASP A 166 1.69 7.13 -16.55
CA ASP A 166 2.82 6.39 -17.10
C ASP A 166 3.79 5.97 -15.98
N PHE A 167 4.49 4.86 -16.19
CA PHE A 167 5.37 4.33 -15.15
C PHE A 167 6.55 5.24 -14.83
N ASP A 168 7.08 6.00 -15.79
CA ASP A 168 8.20 6.91 -15.55
C ASP A 168 7.82 8.03 -14.57
N SER A 169 6.61 8.56 -14.68
CA SER A 169 6.09 9.55 -13.73
C SER A 169 5.87 8.95 -12.35
N VAL A 170 5.32 7.73 -12.27
CA VAL A 170 5.16 6.98 -11.01
C VAL A 170 6.51 6.69 -10.38
N ARG A 171 7.49 6.19 -11.17
CA ARG A 171 8.84 5.85 -10.71
C ARG A 171 9.57 7.07 -10.14
N ARG A 172 9.56 8.19 -10.87
CA ARG A 172 10.16 9.45 -10.37
C ARG A 172 9.56 9.86 -9.04
N ARG A 173 8.22 9.85 -8.94
CA ARG A 173 7.55 10.23 -7.70
C ARG A 173 7.83 9.26 -6.56
N TRP A 174 7.88 7.97 -6.85
CA TRP A 174 8.26 6.96 -5.87
C TRP A 174 9.69 7.18 -5.36
N MET A 175 10.65 7.47 -6.25
CA MET A 175 12.04 7.75 -5.91
C MET A 175 12.17 8.97 -4.97
N GLU A 176 11.41 10.03 -5.20
CA GLU A 176 11.38 11.22 -4.33
C GLU A 176 10.89 10.88 -2.90
N LEU A 177 9.99 9.90 -2.78
CA LEU A 177 9.38 9.50 -1.51
C LEU A 177 10.06 8.30 -0.87
N ALA A 178 10.99 7.64 -1.57
CA ALA A 178 11.58 6.38 -1.12
C ALA A 178 12.39 6.55 0.17
N ALA A 179 12.01 5.79 1.18
CA ALA A 179 12.79 5.67 2.41
C ALA A 179 14.10 4.93 2.16
N GLY A 180 15.20 5.48 2.62
CA GLY A 180 16.53 4.86 2.49
C GLY A 180 17.19 5.01 1.12
N LEU A 181 16.65 5.79 0.18
CA LEU A 181 17.30 6.06 -1.11
C LEU A 181 18.70 6.67 -0.89
N ASN A 182 19.69 6.16 -1.62
CA ASN A 182 21.11 6.51 -1.50
C ASN A 182 21.68 6.30 -0.08
N LYS A 183 21.10 5.38 0.69
CA LYS A 183 21.57 5.00 2.03
C LYS A 183 21.80 3.50 2.10
N LEU A 184 22.60 3.12 3.10
CA LEU A 184 22.79 1.71 3.42
C LEU A 184 21.52 1.15 4.07
N VAL A 185 21.05 0.04 3.52
CA VAL A 185 19.91 -0.73 3.99
C VAL A 185 20.31 -2.19 4.12
N LYS A 186 19.61 -2.96 4.94
CA LYS A 186 19.91 -4.38 5.10
C LYS A 186 19.07 -5.21 4.11
N TYR A 187 19.74 -5.99 3.28
CA TYR A 187 19.13 -6.92 2.34
C TYR A 187 19.78 -8.31 2.50
N ARG A 188 18.98 -9.33 2.82
CA ARG A 188 19.42 -10.73 3.05
C ARG A 188 20.59 -10.88 4.03
N GLY A 189 20.63 -10.00 5.02
CA GLY A 189 21.69 -10.01 6.05
C GLY A 189 22.88 -9.09 5.77
N GLU A 190 23.04 -8.62 4.55
CA GLU A 190 24.13 -7.75 4.10
C GLU A 190 23.70 -6.27 4.06
N MET A 191 24.67 -5.36 4.22
CA MET A 191 24.46 -3.93 4.06
C MET A 191 24.72 -3.55 2.59
N VAL A 192 23.69 -3.04 1.93
CA VAL A 192 23.73 -2.62 0.53
C VAL A 192 23.20 -1.20 0.41
N GLU A 193 23.64 -0.46 -0.60
CA GLU A 193 23.09 0.86 -0.88
C GLU A 193 21.84 0.76 -1.76
N LEU A 194 20.74 1.39 -1.34
CA LEU A 194 19.52 1.47 -2.15
C LEU A 194 19.67 2.53 -3.25
N ILE A 195 19.74 2.08 -4.49
CA ILE A 195 19.94 2.97 -5.66
C ILE A 195 18.60 3.46 -6.21
N GLY A 196 17.58 2.60 -6.24
CA GLY A 196 16.24 2.96 -6.72
C GLY A 196 15.56 1.86 -7.50
N VAL A 197 14.75 2.26 -8.49
CA VAL A 197 13.94 1.35 -9.32
C VAL A 197 14.28 1.59 -10.79
N ASN A 198 14.55 0.53 -11.55
CA ASN A 198 14.80 0.62 -12.98
C ASN A 198 13.49 0.74 -13.79
N ASP A 199 13.60 0.91 -15.11
CA ASP A 199 12.45 1.11 -16.02
C ASP A 199 11.49 -0.09 -16.07
N ASN A 200 11.96 -1.27 -15.67
CA ASN A 200 11.14 -2.49 -15.59
C ASN A 200 10.45 -2.67 -14.21
N GLY A 201 10.60 -1.72 -13.29
CA GLY A 201 10.02 -1.82 -11.95
C GLY A 201 10.79 -2.76 -11.00
N VAL A 202 12.07 -3.03 -11.28
CA VAL A 202 12.92 -3.86 -10.42
C VAL A 202 13.74 -2.95 -9.51
N LEU A 203 13.75 -3.25 -8.20
CA LEU A 203 14.57 -2.52 -7.26
C LEU A 203 16.04 -2.80 -7.50
N VAL A 204 16.86 -1.75 -7.46
CA VAL A 204 18.30 -1.81 -7.69
C VAL A 204 19.02 -1.43 -6.39
N VAL A 205 19.93 -2.30 -5.96
CA VAL A 205 20.83 -2.02 -4.84
C VAL A 205 22.28 -2.17 -5.28
N ARG A 206 23.21 -1.55 -4.57
CA ARG A 206 24.65 -1.65 -4.83
C ARG A 206 25.35 -2.32 -3.64
N CYS A 207 26.12 -3.38 -3.93
CA CYS A 207 26.97 -4.08 -2.98
C CYS A 207 28.43 -3.94 -3.46
N GLY A 208 29.22 -3.08 -2.81
CA GLY A 208 30.56 -2.75 -3.29
C GLY A 208 30.51 -2.16 -4.72
N PRO A 209 31.26 -2.77 -5.69
CA PRO A 209 31.25 -2.32 -7.10
C PRO A 209 30.06 -2.86 -7.90
N GLU A 210 29.29 -3.81 -7.39
CA GLU A 210 28.26 -4.53 -8.14
C GLU A 210 26.85 -3.98 -7.90
N TYR A 211 26.03 -3.98 -8.95
CA TYR A 211 24.58 -3.69 -8.87
C TYR A 211 23.80 -4.99 -8.87
N LEU A 212 22.87 -5.12 -7.92
CA LEU A 212 21.99 -6.28 -7.78
C LEU A 212 20.54 -5.88 -8.03
N LEU A 213 19.82 -6.74 -8.75
CA LEU A 213 18.38 -6.60 -8.97
C LEU A 213 17.61 -7.37 -7.88
N VAL A 214 16.74 -6.67 -7.16
CA VAL A 214 15.99 -7.22 -6.03
C VAL A 214 14.55 -7.50 -6.45
N HIS A 215 14.15 -8.77 -6.31
CA HIS A 215 12.81 -9.24 -6.62
C HIS A 215 12.12 -9.75 -5.34
N GLY A 216 11.01 -9.13 -4.96
CA GLY A 216 10.05 -9.68 -3.99
C GLY A 216 10.41 -9.70 -2.51
N ASP A 217 11.67 -9.54 -2.12
CA ASP A 217 12.12 -9.55 -0.72
C ASP A 217 11.88 -8.20 -0.01
N GLU A 218 12.04 -8.17 1.32
CA GLU A 218 11.99 -6.93 2.11
C GLU A 218 13.41 -6.39 2.32
N ILE A 219 13.55 -5.05 2.25
CA ILE A 219 14.72 -4.35 2.77
C ILE A 219 14.43 -3.87 4.19
N LEU A 220 15.44 -3.96 5.06
CA LEU A 220 15.35 -3.47 6.43
C LEU A 220 16.17 -2.18 6.54
N MET A 221 15.58 -1.15 7.14
CA MET A 221 16.21 0.15 7.40
C MET A 221 16.60 0.24 8.87
#